data_4f24551b6c72f9dbe5169e232eec2833
#
_entry.id   4f24551b6c72f9dbe5169e232eec2833
#
_cell.length_a   1.000
_cell.length_b   1.000
_cell.length_c   1.000
_cell.angle_alpha   90.00
_cell.angle_beta   90.00
_cell.angle_gamma   90.00
#
_symmetry.space_group_name_H-M   'P 1'
#
loop_
_entity.id
_entity.type
_entity.pdbx_description
1 polymer ?
#
loop_
_entity_poly.entity_id
_entity_poly.type
_entity_poly.pdbx_seq_one_letter_code
_entity_poly.pdbx_strand_id
1 'polypeptide(L)'
;MMSPSEQKINEVGRRAQENANLIWNAANSLFGAFKPHEYGLVILPMCVIKRFHDCLLPTHDAVLEANKQYESFGELKVGFLKEAAGYQFYNTSQYTFSKLITDPENIEDNFRDYIVGFSDNVQQILSRMNFQAQIDRMVEAGVLYQVIVDFSAEDLDMSPNRISTVDMGYIFENLVQRFSESYNEEAGAHFTSRDIIYLMCDLLLTDNDIVKDDDGIHCTVYDMTMGTSQMLTCMEERLKQLDSRATVQTFGQEINPFTMGIAVADTMIHGGDPDNMQFGD
;
A
#
# COMPACT_ATOMS: atom_id res chain seq x y z
N MET A 1 -24.24 2.85 -25.57
CA MET A 1 -23.97 1.72 -24.66
C MET A 1 -22.49 1.73 -24.40
N MET A 2 -22.08 1.72 -23.14
CA MET A 2 -20.67 1.64 -22.76
C MET A 2 -20.08 0.32 -23.23
N SER A 3 -18.81 0.33 -23.64
CA SER A 3 -18.09 -0.90 -23.98
C SER A 3 -17.89 -1.78 -22.73
N PRO A 4 -17.69 -3.10 -22.86
CA PRO A 4 -17.41 -3.96 -21.71
C PRO A 4 -16.20 -3.54 -20.89
N SER A 5 -15.19 -2.92 -21.52
CA SER A 5 -14.02 -2.34 -20.86
C SER A 5 -14.37 -1.10 -20.03
N GLU A 6 -15.17 -0.19 -20.57
CA GLU A 6 -15.64 0.98 -19.83
C GLU A 6 -16.53 0.60 -18.63
N GLN A 7 -17.36 -0.44 -18.77
CA GLN A 7 -18.18 -0.96 -17.68
C GLN A 7 -17.30 -1.52 -16.54
N LYS A 8 -16.23 -2.25 -16.88
CA LYS A 8 -15.28 -2.80 -15.92
C LYS A 8 -14.51 -1.70 -15.18
N ILE A 9 -14.04 -0.68 -15.91
CA ILE A 9 -13.34 0.48 -15.31
C ILE A 9 -14.26 1.21 -14.34
N ASN A 10 -15.51 1.48 -14.72
CA ASN A 10 -16.48 2.14 -13.84
C ASN A 10 -16.83 1.30 -12.60
N GLU A 11 -16.90 -0.03 -12.72
CA GLU A 11 -17.15 -0.91 -11.57
C GLU A 11 -15.98 -0.91 -10.59
N VAL A 12 -14.73 -0.96 -11.09
CA VAL A 12 -13.52 -0.87 -10.26
C VAL A 12 -13.48 0.47 -9.54
N GLY A 13 -13.70 1.58 -10.25
CA GLY A 13 -13.74 2.92 -9.66
C GLY A 13 -14.82 3.06 -8.58
N ARG A 14 -16.01 2.46 -8.77
CA ARG A 14 -17.08 2.47 -7.76
C ARG A 14 -16.71 1.70 -6.51
N ARG A 15 -16.15 0.49 -6.65
CA ARG A 15 -15.68 -0.32 -5.50
C ARG A 15 -14.58 0.39 -4.72
N ALA A 16 -13.62 0.97 -5.42
CA ALA A 16 -12.56 1.73 -4.79
C ALA A 16 -13.10 2.93 -4.00
N GLN A 17 -14.10 3.62 -4.54
CA GLN A 17 -14.77 4.73 -3.86
C GLN A 17 -15.51 4.27 -2.59
N GLU A 18 -16.18 3.13 -2.64
CA GLU A 18 -16.87 2.53 -1.49
C GLU A 18 -15.87 2.17 -0.37
N ASN A 19 -14.77 1.49 -0.73
CA ASN A 19 -13.71 1.15 0.21
C ASN A 19 -13.01 2.40 0.77
N ALA A 20 -12.71 3.40 -0.07
CA ALA A 20 -12.16 4.67 0.38
C ALA A 20 -13.09 5.40 1.36
N ASN A 21 -14.41 5.27 1.21
CA ASN A 21 -15.37 5.83 2.16
C ASN A 21 -15.34 5.10 3.51
N LEU A 22 -15.20 3.77 3.53
CA LEU A 22 -15.05 3.01 4.78
C LEU A 22 -13.78 3.44 5.53
N ILE A 23 -12.67 3.53 4.83
CA ILE A 23 -11.40 3.99 5.41
C ILE A 23 -11.52 5.45 5.88
N TRP A 24 -12.18 6.31 5.09
CA TRP A 24 -12.40 7.70 5.48
C TRP A 24 -13.24 7.82 6.77
N ASN A 25 -14.17 6.89 6.99
CA ASN A 25 -14.94 6.89 8.22
C ASN A 25 -14.07 6.66 9.47
N ALA A 26 -12.99 5.88 9.35
CA ALA A 26 -12.01 5.74 10.43
C ALA A 26 -11.31 7.07 10.78
N ALA A 27 -11.23 8.03 9.84
CA ALA A 27 -10.71 9.36 10.13
C ALA A 27 -11.58 10.16 11.11
N ASN A 28 -12.85 9.78 11.30
CA ASN A 28 -13.70 10.44 12.29
C ASN A 28 -13.19 10.25 13.73
N SER A 29 -12.50 9.15 14.01
CA SER A 29 -11.89 8.87 15.32
C SER A 29 -10.71 9.81 15.65
N LEU A 30 -10.18 10.49 14.63
CA LEU A 30 -9.13 11.49 14.79
C LEU A 30 -9.67 12.91 15.10
N PHE A 31 -10.99 13.09 15.05
CA PHE A 31 -11.61 14.39 15.27
C PHE A 31 -11.30 14.90 16.68
N GLY A 32 -10.83 16.15 16.75
CA GLY A 32 -10.44 16.79 18.01
C GLY A 32 -9.02 16.48 18.49
N ALA A 33 -8.40 15.38 18.02
CA ALA A 33 -7.03 15.01 18.33
C ALA A 33 -6.05 15.47 17.25
N PHE A 34 -6.49 15.45 15.99
CA PHE A 34 -5.74 15.88 14.82
C PHE A 34 -6.51 16.95 14.04
N LYS A 35 -5.80 17.78 13.31
CA LYS A 35 -6.42 18.70 12.35
C LYS A 35 -6.81 17.92 11.08
N PRO A 36 -7.86 18.34 10.35
CA PRO A 36 -8.30 17.62 9.16
C PRO A 36 -7.21 17.34 8.13
N HIS A 37 -6.29 18.27 7.93
CA HIS A 37 -5.16 18.10 7.02
C HIS A 37 -4.10 17.11 7.53
N GLU A 38 -4.10 16.74 8.80
CA GLU A 38 -3.16 15.77 9.37
C GLU A 38 -3.69 14.33 9.34
N TYR A 39 -4.99 14.12 9.01
CA TYR A 39 -5.59 12.79 9.03
C TYR A 39 -4.85 11.81 8.10
N GLY A 40 -4.36 12.29 6.96
CA GLY A 40 -3.57 11.49 6.02
C GLY A 40 -2.32 10.88 6.64
N LEU A 41 -1.69 11.58 7.60
CA LEU A 41 -0.49 11.11 8.29
C LEU A 41 -0.74 9.87 9.18
N VAL A 42 -2.00 9.62 9.54
CA VAL A 42 -2.43 8.43 10.31
C VAL A 42 -3.09 7.41 9.39
N ILE A 43 -4.06 7.85 8.59
CA ILE A 43 -4.92 6.94 7.83
C ILE A 43 -4.16 6.20 6.73
N LEU A 44 -3.25 6.89 6.00
CA LEU A 44 -2.51 6.23 4.92
C LEU A 44 -1.54 5.16 5.44
N PRO A 45 -0.70 5.39 6.48
CA PRO A 45 0.09 4.32 7.08
C PRO A 45 -0.77 3.18 7.64
N MET A 46 -1.91 3.48 8.28
CA MET A 46 -2.84 2.46 8.78
C MET A 46 -3.42 1.61 7.64
N CYS A 47 -3.73 2.21 6.48
CA CYS A 47 -4.15 1.46 5.29
C CYS A 47 -3.05 0.51 4.79
N VAL A 48 -1.79 0.97 4.76
CA VAL A 48 -0.63 0.14 4.39
C VAL A 48 -0.50 -1.04 5.36
N ILE A 49 -0.54 -0.78 6.67
CA ILE A 49 -0.44 -1.80 7.72
C ILE A 49 -1.60 -2.79 7.59
N LYS A 50 -2.84 -2.30 7.44
CA LYS A 50 -4.02 -3.15 7.28
C LYS A 50 -3.92 -4.04 6.05
N ARG A 51 -3.48 -3.48 4.91
CA ARG A 51 -3.26 -4.25 3.68
C ARG A 51 -2.22 -5.35 3.89
N PHE A 52 -1.06 -5.03 4.47
CA PHE A 52 -0.03 -6.02 4.78
C PHE A 52 -0.54 -7.08 5.76
N HIS A 53 -1.27 -6.66 6.79
CA HIS A 53 -1.91 -7.58 7.74
C HIS A 53 -2.81 -8.59 7.02
N ASP A 54 -3.74 -8.11 6.19
CA ASP A 54 -4.72 -8.96 5.53
C ASP A 54 -4.08 -9.88 4.46
N CYS A 55 -2.98 -9.44 3.84
CA CYS A 55 -2.17 -10.30 2.98
C CYS A 55 -1.51 -11.45 3.77
N LEU A 56 -0.99 -11.15 4.97
CA LEU A 56 -0.24 -12.10 5.80
C LEU A 56 -1.13 -13.00 6.67
N LEU A 57 -2.39 -12.59 6.92
CA LEU A 57 -3.28 -13.30 7.84
C LEU A 57 -3.41 -14.82 7.55
N PRO A 58 -3.52 -15.28 6.29
CA PRO A 58 -3.61 -16.70 5.99
C PRO A 58 -2.35 -17.50 6.33
N THR A 59 -1.18 -16.86 6.37
CA THR A 59 0.12 -17.50 6.59
C THR A 59 0.75 -17.12 7.93
N HIS A 60 0.04 -16.36 8.75
CA HIS A 60 0.55 -15.82 10.01
C HIS A 60 1.12 -16.90 10.94
N ASP A 61 0.39 -18.01 11.17
CA ASP A 61 0.85 -19.09 12.04
C ASP A 61 2.09 -19.79 11.46
N ALA A 62 2.16 -19.97 10.14
CA ALA A 62 3.34 -20.54 9.48
C ALA A 62 4.58 -19.65 9.67
N VAL A 63 4.41 -18.33 9.59
CA VAL A 63 5.51 -17.37 9.86
C VAL A 63 5.97 -17.46 11.32
N LEU A 64 5.04 -17.56 12.29
CA LEU A 64 5.38 -17.71 13.71
C LEU A 64 6.11 -19.02 13.99
N GLU A 65 5.71 -20.11 13.33
CA GLU A 65 6.37 -21.41 13.45
C GLU A 65 7.78 -21.35 12.85
N ALA A 66 7.93 -20.81 11.63
CA ALA A 66 9.22 -20.60 11.00
C ALA A 66 10.13 -19.69 11.84
N ASN A 67 9.57 -18.65 12.45
CA ASN A 67 10.30 -17.74 13.35
C ASN A 67 10.94 -18.45 14.54
N LYS A 68 10.24 -19.43 15.13
CA LYS A 68 10.75 -20.27 16.21
C LYS A 68 11.74 -21.31 15.70
N GLN A 69 11.41 -21.99 14.61
CA GLN A 69 12.21 -23.08 14.05
C GLN A 69 13.60 -22.61 13.60
N TYR A 70 13.68 -21.44 12.99
CA TYR A 70 14.91 -20.90 12.39
C TYR A 70 15.57 -19.81 13.25
N GLU A 71 15.28 -19.73 14.54
CA GLU A 71 15.80 -18.71 15.47
C GLU A 71 17.33 -18.65 15.48
N SER A 72 18.00 -19.80 15.38
CA SER A 72 19.47 -19.89 15.41
C SER A 72 20.17 -19.54 14.09
N PHE A 73 19.45 -19.27 13.00
CA PHE A 73 20.00 -19.06 11.66
C PHE A 73 20.44 -17.61 11.38
N GLY A 74 20.26 -16.69 12.32
CA GLY A 74 20.66 -15.29 12.16
C GLY A 74 19.98 -14.64 10.94
N GLU A 75 20.75 -13.96 10.10
CA GLU A 75 20.24 -13.25 8.90
C GLU A 75 19.60 -14.18 7.86
N LEU A 76 20.05 -15.43 7.76
CA LEU A 76 19.46 -16.41 6.83
C LEU A 76 17.99 -16.72 7.14
N LYS A 77 17.55 -16.48 8.38
CA LYS A 77 16.15 -16.63 8.81
C LYS A 77 15.18 -15.83 7.95
N VAL A 78 15.58 -14.65 7.46
CA VAL A 78 14.76 -13.76 6.65
C VAL A 78 14.20 -14.47 5.40
N GLY A 79 15.03 -15.29 4.73
CA GLY A 79 14.60 -16.07 3.56
C GLY A 79 13.48 -17.04 3.89
N PHE A 80 13.62 -17.79 4.99
CA PHE A 80 12.59 -18.73 5.45
C PHE A 80 11.29 -18.05 5.90
N LEU A 81 11.40 -16.86 6.50
CA LEU A 81 10.22 -16.09 6.89
C LEU A 81 9.47 -15.54 5.67
N LYS A 82 10.17 -15.05 4.65
CA LYS A 82 9.56 -14.62 3.39
C LYS A 82 8.90 -15.80 2.65
N GLU A 83 9.55 -16.96 2.63
CA GLU A 83 8.98 -18.18 2.05
C GLU A 83 7.71 -18.62 2.79
N ALA A 84 7.73 -18.65 4.12
CA ALA A 84 6.58 -18.97 4.95
C ALA A 84 5.43 -17.98 4.78
N ALA A 85 5.74 -16.69 4.61
CA ALA A 85 4.76 -15.63 4.38
C ALA A 85 4.15 -15.69 2.97
N GLY A 86 4.90 -16.19 1.97
CA GLY A 86 4.53 -16.12 0.56
C GLY A 86 4.63 -14.72 -0.05
N TYR A 87 5.34 -13.80 0.61
CA TYR A 87 5.53 -12.40 0.22
C TYR A 87 6.98 -11.94 0.47
N GLN A 88 7.35 -10.80 -0.12
CA GLN A 88 8.63 -10.14 0.15
C GLN A 88 8.71 -9.49 1.55
N PHE A 89 7.65 -9.59 2.32
CA PHE A 89 7.49 -9.06 3.68
C PHE A 89 6.82 -10.11 4.59
N TYR A 90 6.97 -9.95 5.89
CA TYR A 90 6.39 -10.83 6.92
C TYR A 90 6.13 -10.03 8.20
N ASN A 91 5.43 -10.66 9.16
CA ASN A 91 5.30 -10.15 10.52
C ASN A 91 5.47 -11.30 11.53
N THR A 92 6.38 -11.12 12.48
CA THR A 92 6.72 -12.12 13.51
C THR A 92 6.03 -11.88 14.85
N SER A 93 5.23 -10.84 15.00
CA SER A 93 4.43 -10.57 16.20
C SER A 93 3.31 -11.59 16.33
N GLN A 94 2.99 -11.95 17.56
CA GLN A 94 1.84 -12.82 17.88
C GLN A 94 0.48 -12.11 17.69
N TYR A 95 0.49 -10.78 17.57
CA TYR A 95 -0.72 -9.98 17.48
C TYR A 95 -1.28 -9.97 16.06
N THR A 96 -2.60 -9.91 16.01
CA THR A 96 -3.42 -9.59 14.82
C THR A 96 -4.33 -8.43 15.20
N PHE A 97 -4.96 -7.75 14.24
CA PHE A 97 -5.91 -6.69 14.57
C PHE A 97 -7.01 -7.18 15.52
N SER A 98 -7.53 -8.39 15.30
CA SER A 98 -8.53 -8.99 16.18
C SER A 98 -8.02 -9.27 17.60
N LYS A 99 -6.76 -9.63 17.77
CA LYS A 99 -6.15 -9.82 19.10
C LYS A 99 -5.86 -8.50 19.80
N LEU A 100 -5.43 -7.48 19.05
CA LEU A 100 -5.13 -6.14 19.58
C LEU A 100 -6.35 -5.54 20.30
N ILE A 101 -7.53 -5.62 19.70
CA ILE A 101 -8.75 -5.04 20.26
C ILE A 101 -9.27 -5.77 21.52
N THR A 102 -8.76 -6.98 21.82
CA THR A 102 -9.19 -7.73 23.01
C THR A 102 -8.53 -7.26 24.29
N ASP A 103 -7.47 -6.44 24.20
CA ASP A 103 -6.71 -5.95 25.36
C ASP A 103 -6.53 -4.41 25.29
N PRO A 104 -7.58 -3.65 25.59
CA PRO A 104 -7.54 -2.19 25.52
C PRO A 104 -6.56 -1.52 26.47
N GLU A 105 -6.30 -2.15 27.63
CA GLU A 105 -5.43 -1.59 28.67
C GLU A 105 -3.96 -1.57 28.25
N ASN A 106 -3.53 -2.56 27.44
CA ASN A 106 -2.16 -2.68 26.96
C ASN A 106 -2.05 -2.39 25.45
N ILE A 107 -3.02 -1.67 24.88
CA ILE A 107 -3.11 -1.47 23.43
C ILE A 107 -1.87 -0.80 22.84
N GLU A 108 -1.25 0.14 23.55
CA GLU A 108 -0.03 0.81 23.10
C GLU A 108 1.12 -0.19 22.95
N ASP A 109 1.44 -0.92 24.02
CA ASP A 109 2.55 -1.87 24.02
C ASP A 109 2.32 -2.98 23.00
N ASN A 110 1.11 -3.52 22.94
CA ASN A 110 0.72 -4.58 22.01
C ASN A 110 0.79 -4.10 20.55
N PHE A 111 0.37 -2.88 20.25
CA PHE A 111 0.44 -2.33 18.91
C PHE A 111 1.88 -1.99 18.50
N ARG A 112 2.70 -1.48 19.41
CA ARG A 112 4.14 -1.25 19.14
C ARG A 112 4.86 -2.56 18.87
N ASP A 113 4.60 -3.63 19.64
CA ASP A 113 5.12 -4.98 19.37
C ASP A 113 4.67 -5.48 17.99
N TYR A 114 3.39 -5.29 17.67
CA TYR A 114 2.85 -5.66 16.36
C TYR A 114 3.59 -4.94 15.21
N ILE A 115 3.84 -3.64 15.35
CA ILE A 115 4.57 -2.85 14.35
C ILE A 115 6.03 -3.31 14.22
N VAL A 116 6.71 -3.54 15.34
CA VAL A 116 8.12 -4.02 15.37
C VAL A 116 8.25 -5.41 14.77
N GLY A 117 7.21 -6.23 14.81
CA GLY A 117 7.19 -7.56 14.23
C GLY A 117 7.29 -7.59 12.69
N PHE A 118 7.04 -6.49 12.01
CA PHE A 118 7.19 -6.41 10.56
C PHE A 118 8.65 -6.48 10.11
N SER A 119 8.87 -7.03 8.92
CA SER A 119 10.17 -7.08 8.25
C SER A 119 10.77 -5.69 8.01
N ASP A 120 12.10 -5.61 7.90
CA ASP A 120 12.84 -4.35 7.81
C ASP A 120 12.38 -3.43 6.67
N ASN A 121 12.01 -3.99 5.53
CA ASN A 121 11.48 -3.21 4.41
C ASN A 121 10.16 -2.50 4.75
N VAL A 122 9.26 -3.16 5.49
CA VAL A 122 8.02 -2.52 5.99
C VAL A 122 8.35 -1.49 7.06
N GLN A 123 9.29 -1.78 7.97
CA GLN A 123 9.76 -0.82 8.96
C GLN A 123 10.29 0.47 8.31
N GLN A 124 11.05 0.34 7.22
CA GLN A 124 11.56 1.48 6.46
C GLN A 124 10.42 2.32 5.85
N ILE A 125 9.38 1.69 5.31
CA ILE A 125 8.19 2.38 4.80
C ILE A 125 7.54 3.20 5.91
N LEU A 126 7.26 2.59 7.06
CA LEU A 126 6.61 3.25 8.19
C LEU A 126 7.47 4.38 8.79
N SER A 127 8.79 4.19 8.78
CA SER A 127 9.75 5.23 9.20
C SER A 127 9.73 6.43 8.25
N ARG A 128 9.70 6.22 6.92
CA ARG A 128 9.59 7.29 5.92
C ARG A 128 8.27 8.07 6.07
N MET A 129 7.21 7.38 6.43
CA MET A 129 5.90 7.98 6.72
C MET A 129 5.85 8.66 8.10
N ASN A 130 6.95 8.62 8.87
CA ASN A 130 7.02 9.15 10.25
C ASN A 130 5.88 8.62 11.14
N PHE A 131 5.53 7.35 10.97
CA PHE A 131 4.35 6.78 11.61
C PHE A 131 4.51 6.60 13.11
N GLN A 132 5.75 6.39 13.60
CA GLN A 132 6.03 6.28 15.04
C GLN A 132 5.57 7.55 15.80
N ALA A 133 5.86 8.73 15.26
CA ALA A 133 5.41 9.99 15.86
C ALA A 133 3.87 10.13 15.85
N GLN A 134 3.19 9.52 14.88
CA GLN A 134 1.73 9.52 14.86
C GLN A 134 1.14 8.56 15.90
N ILE A 135 1.79 7.41 16.16
CA ILE A 135 1.42 6.52 17.26
C ILE A 135 1.52 7.27 18.59
N ASP A 136 2.63 7.96 18.85
CA ASP A 136 2.83 8.74 20.08
C ASP A 136 1.69 9.76 20.26
N ARG A 137 1.34 10.50 19.21
CA ARG A 137 0.24 11.47 19.22
C ARG A 137 -1.13 10.82 19.44
N MET A 138 -1.40 9.66 18.84
CA MET A 138 -2.64 8.91 19.07
C MET A 138 -2.77 8.43 20.51
N VAL A 139 -1.65 8.01 21.11
CA VAL A 139 -1.59 7.59 22.53
C VAL A 139 -1.87 8.79 23.43
N GLU A 140 -1.15 9.91 23.25
CA GLU A 140 -1.33 11.14 24.03
C GLU A 140 -2.77 11.67 23.96
N ALA A 141 -3.40 11.55 22.79
CA ALA A 141 -4.77 11.97 22.56
C ALA A 141 -5.83 10.94 23.02
N GLY A 142 -5.43 9.72 23.39
CA GLY A 142 -6.32 8.64 23.82
C GLY A 142 -7.18 8.05 22.71
N VAL A 143 -6.77 8.18 21.43
CA VAL A 143 -7.54 7.74 20.26
C VAL A 143 -7.00 6.46 19.60
N LEU A 144 -5.82 5.99 19.99
CA LEU A 144 -5.15 4.82 19.37
C LEU A 144 -6.07 3.59 19.33
N TYR A 145 -6.72 3.25 20.46
CA TYR A 145 -7.60 2.08 20.53
C TYR A 145 -8.74 2.18 19.52
N GLN A 146 -9.40 3.34 19.45
CA GLN A 146 -10.54 3.52 18.55
C GLN A 146 -10.11 3.42 17.08
N VAL A 147 -8.96 3.99 16.71
CA VAL A 147 -8.41 3.86 15.35
C VAL A 147 -8.16 2.39 15.01
N ILE A 148 -7.59 1.60 15.93
CA ILE A 148 -7.35 0.16 15.71
C ILE A 148 -8.68 -0.59 15.58
N VAL A 149 -9.70 -0.26 16.38
CA VAL A 149 -11.06 -0.84 16.29
C VAL A 149 -11.66 -0.55 14.90
N ASP A 150 -11.57 0.68 14.43
CA ASP A 150 -12.11 1.07 13.12
C ASP A 150 -11.44 0.29 11.97
N PHE A 151 -10.12 0.08 12.05
CA PHE A 151 -9.38 -0.74 11.08
C PHE A 151 -9.55 -2.26 11.29
N SER A 152 -10.17 -2.67 12.39
CA SER A 152 -10.52 -4.08 12.68
C SER A 152 -11.92 -4.46 12.21
N ALA A 153 -12.69 -3.51 11.69
CA ALA A 153 -14.06 -3.75 11.25
C ALA A 153 -14.13 -4.83 10.15
N GLU A 154 -15.12 -5.72 10.24
CA GLU A 154 -15.26 -6.87 9.32
C GLU A 154 -15.51 -6.45 7.87
N ASP A 155 -16.14 -5.30 7.65
CA ASP A 155 -16.40 -4.73 6.34
C ASP A 155 -15.14 -4.10 5.71
N LEU A 156 -14.11 -3.80 6.50
CA LEU A 156 -12.82 -3.33 6.04
C LEU A 156 -11.84 -4.51 5.83
N ASP A 157 -12.16 -5.38 4.89
CA ASP A 157 -11.29 -6.48 4.47
C ASP A 157 -10.48 -6.04 3.24
N MET A 158 -9.18 -5.84 3.45
CA MET A 158 -8.21 -5.43 2.43
C MET A 158 -7.42 -6.63 1.85
N SER A 159 -7.89 -7.86 2.03
CA SER A 159 -7.23 -9.05 1.49
C SER A 159 -7.18 -9.04 -0.06
N PRO A 160 -6.19 -9.71 -0.67
CA PRO A 160 -6.09 -9.81 -2.13
C PRO A 160 -7.31 -10.41 -2.81
N ASN A 161 -8.07 -11.24 -2.08
CA ASN A 161 -9.30 -11.86 -2.59
C ASN A 161 -10.48 -10.88 -2.68
N ARG A 162 -10.48 -9.84 -1.86
CA ARG A 162 -11.53 -8.82 -1.82
C ARG A 162 -11.19 -7.60 -2.63
N ILE A 163 -9.96 -7.14 -2.50
CA ILE A 163 -9.46 -5.91 -3.12
C ILE A 163 -8.27 -6.30 -3.99
N SER A 164 -8.45 -6.20 -5.31
CA SER A 164 -7.35 -6.41 -6.24
C SER A 164 -6.27 -5.34 -6.03
N THR A 165 -5.10 -5.60 -6.55
CA THR A 165 -3.98 -4.65 -6.50
C THR A 165 -4.31 -3.34 -7.22
N VAL A 166 -5.04 -3.44 -8.35
CA VAL A 166 -5.56 -2.27 -9.08
C VAL A 166 -6.54 -1.47 -8.24
N ASP A 167 -7.50 -2.15 -7.56
CA ASP A 167 -8.46 -1.49 -6.68
C ASP A 167 -7.74 -0.79 -5.52
N MET A 168 -6.65 -1.38 -5.00
CA MET A 168 -5.84 -0.79 -3.94
C MET A 168 -5.20 0.53 -4.39
N GLY A 169 -4.63 0.57 -5.60
CA GLY A 169 -4.12 1.80 -6.20
C GLY A 169 -5.20 2.89 -6.28
N TYR A 170 -6.41 2.56 -6.70
CA TYR A 170 -7.55 3.50 -6.72
C TYR A 170 -7.96 3.98 -5.32
N ILE A 171 -7.88 3.11 -4.30
CA ILE A 171 -8.18 3.50 -2.92
C ILE A 171 -7.17 4.52 -2.43
N PHE A 172 -5.86 4.26 -2.61
CA PHE A 172 -4.82 5.20 -2.23
C PHE A 172 -4.96 6.54 -2.96
N GLU A 173 -5.22 6.49 -4.27
CA GLU A 173 -5.47 7.68 -5.08
C GLU A 173 -6.61 8.53 -4.50
N ASN A 174 -7.76 7.92 -4.22
CA ASN A 174 -8.90 8.62 -3.62
C ASN A 174 -8.59 9.21 -2.24
N LEU A 175 -7.85 8.48 -1.42
CA LEU A 175 -7.47 8.96 -0.09
C LEU A 175 -6.48 10.12 -0.18
N VAL A 176 -5.44 10.00 -1.01
CA VAL A 176 -4.45 11.07 -1.24
C VAL A 176 -5.15 12.32 -1.79
N GLN A 177 -6.07 12.16 -2.76
CA GLN A 177 -6.85 13.28 -3.29
C GLN A 177 -7.65 13.99 -2.19
N ARG A 178 -8.43 13.25 -1.37
CA ARG A 178 -9.22 13.82 -0.29
C ARG A 178 -8.39 14.53 0.76
N PHE A 179 -7.23 13.96 1.10
CA PHE A 179 -6.31 14.62 2.03
C PHE A 179 -5.67 15.85 1.41
N SER A 180 -5.31 15.83 0.13
CA SER A 180 -4.76 16.98 -0.60
C SER A 180 -5.77 18.13 -0.72
N GLU A 181 -7.04 17.84 -0.96
CA GLU A 181 -8.11 18.84 -1.02
C GLU A 181 -8.31 19.55 0.34
N SER A 182 -8.00 18.88 1.46
CA SER A 182 -8.02 19.49 2.79
C SER A 182 -6.82 20.41 3.08
N TYR A 183 -5.75 20.32 2.28
CA TYR A 183 -4.61 21.23 2.26
C TYR A 183 -4.87 22.34 1.22
N ASN A 184 -5.16 23.54 1.64
CA ASN A 184 -5.44 24.68 0.76
C ASN A 184 -4.26 25.14 -0.13
N GLU A 185 -3.11 24.49 -0.14
CA GLU A 185 -1.91 25.03 -0.78
C GLU A 185 -1.28 24.19 -1.90
N GLU A 186 -1.49 22.87 -1.99
CA GLU A 186 -0.79 22.03 -2.99
C GLU A 186 -1.58 20.78 -3.46
N ALA A 187 -2.89 20.86 -3.54
CA ALA A 187 -3.74 19.72 -3.94
C ALA A 187 -3.34 19.09 -5.29
N GLY A 188 -2.71 19.83 -6.18
CA GLY A 188 -2.24 19.34 -7.48
C GLY A 188 -0.85 18.68 -7.48
N ALA A 189 -0.08 18.80 -6.38
CA ALA A 189 1.31 18.32 -6.36
C ALA A 189 1.45 16.81 -6.17
N HIS A 190 0.37 16.11 -5.72
CA HIS A 190 0.44 14.70 -5.36
C HIS A 190 -0.52 13.81 -6.12
N PHE A 191 -1.30 14.38 -7.05
CA PHE A 191 -2.36 13.65 -7.72
C PHE A 191 -2.37 13.91 -9.23
N THR A 192 -2.30 12.84 -10.01
CA THR A 192 -2.55 12.86 -11.46
C THR A 192 -3.74 11.95 -11.75
N SER A 193 -4.79 12.51 -12.36
CA SER A 193 -5.98 11.74 -12.73
C SER A 193 -5.62 10.54 -13.61
N ARG A 194 -6.19 9.38 -13.32
CA ARG A 194 -5.96 8.16 -14.08
C ARG A 194 -6.30 8.28 -15.57
N ASP A 195 -7.30 9.05 -15.90
CA ASP A 195 -7.65 9.30 -17.31
C ASP A 195 -6.47 9.95 -18.05
N ILE A 196 -5.78 10.88 -17.39
CA ILE A 196 -4.57 11.51 -17.92
C ILE A 196 -3.42 10.50 -17.98
N ILE A 197 -3.23 9.69 -16.93
CA ILE A 197 -2.20 8.64 -16.90
C ILE A 197 -2.40 7.65 -18.04
N TYR A 198 -3.63 7.14 -18.22
CA TYR A 198 -3.94 6.22 -19.33
C TYR A 198 -3.72 6.86 -20.69
N LEU A 199 -4.11 8.12 -20.87
CA LEU A 199 -3.83 8.85 -22.12
C LEU A 199 -2.32 8.93 -22.37
N MET A 200 -1.52 9.24 -21.35
CA MET A 200 -0.06 9.30 -21.47
C MET A 200 0.52 7.92 -21.81
N CYS A 201 0.08 6.86 -21.13
CA CYS A 201 0.49 5.50 -21.44
C CYS A 201 0.14 5.12 -22.89
N ASP A 202 -1.10 5.38 -23.32
CA ASP A 202 -1.56 5.05 -24.69
C ASP A 202 -0.77 5.83 -25.75
N LEU A 203 -0.45 7.11 -25.49
CA LEU A 203 0.40 7.90 -26.40
C LEU A 203 1.82 7.37 -26.49
N LEU A 204 2.42 6.96 -25.36
CA LEU A 204 3.75 6.37 -25.33
C LEU A 204 3.82 5.02 -26.06
N LEU A 205 2.72 4.26 -26.08
CA LEU A 205 2.65 2.94 -26.69
C LEU A 205 2.24 2.97 -28.17
N THR A 206 1.63 4.07 -28.64
CA THR A 206 1.01 4.13 -29.99
C THR A 206 2.03 4.07 -31.13
N ASP A 207 3.18 4.73 -31.02
CA ASP A 207 4.20 4.82 -32.07
C ASP A 207 5.52 4.13 -31.70
N ASN A 208 5.53 3.34 -30.63
CA ASN A 208 6.73 2.60 -30.24
C ASN A 208 6.73 1.22 -30.90
N ASP A 209 7.82 0.92 -31.59
CA ASP A 209 8.18 -0.45 -32.02
C ASP A 209 8.51 -1.27 -30.76
N ILE A 210 7.47 -1.61 -29.99
CA ILE A 210 7.62 -2.50 -28.82
C ILE A 210 8.07 -3.84 -29.36
N VAL A 211 9.32 -4.20 -29.04
CA VAL A 211 9.92 -5.46 -29.46
C VAL A 211 9.15 -6.60 -28.81
N LYS A 212 8.48 -7.40 -29.64
CA LYS A 212 7.91 -8.68 -29.27
C LYS A 212 8.82 -9.78 -29.78
N ASP A 213 9.24 -10.64 -28.89
CA ASP A 213 9.86 -11.92 -29.23
C ASP A 213 8.87 -13.09 -29.05
N ASP A 214 9.34 -14.31 -29.21
CA ASP A 214 8.51 -15.52 -29.06
C ASP A 214 7.95 -15.70 -27.64
N ASP A 215 8.59 -15.09 -26.63
CA ASP A 215 8.20 -15.15 -25.22
C ASP A 215 7.29 -14.00 -24.79
N GLY A 216 7.09 -12.97 -25.62
CA GLY A 216 6.21 -11.83 -25.39
C GLY A 216 6.91 -10.49 -25.39
N ILE A 217 6.31 -9.50 -24.71
CA ILE A 217 6.88 -8.16 -24.52
C ILE A 217 7.81 -8.18 -23.31
N HIS A 218 9.07 -7.74 -23.49
CA HIS A 218 10.02 -7.50 -22.40
C HIS A 218 10.43 -6.03 -22.41
N CYS A 219 10.09 -5.29 -21.36
CA CYS A 219 10.42 -3.87 -21.29
C CYS A 219 10.70 -3.39 -19.87
N THR A 220 11.40 -2.28 -19.81
CA THR A 220 11.66 -1.50 -18.60
C THR A 220 10.92 -0.19 -18.68
N VAL A 221 10.24 0.18 -17.60
CA VAL A 221 9.55 1.46 -17.45
C VAL A 221 10.19 2.23 -16.31
N TYR A 222 10.56 3.47 -16.56
CA TYR A 222 11.15 4.35 -15.55
C TYR A 222 10.37 5.66 -15.44
N ASP A 223 10.01 6.01 -14.21
CA ASP A 223 9.40 7.28 -13.87
C ASP A 223 10.32 8.04 -12.88
N MET A 224 10.90 9.15 -13.34
CA MET A 224 11.85 9.95 -12.55
C MET A 224 11.19 10.83 -11.50
N THR A 225 9.88 10.90 -11.46
CA THR A 225 9.06 11.68 -10.52
C THR A 225 7.79 10.92 -10.18
N MET A 226 7.96 9.66 -9.78
CA MET A 226 6.90 8.64 -9.77
C MET A 226 5.71 8.95 -8.85
N GLY A 227 5.86 9.87 -7.89
CA GLY A 227 4.81 10.12 -6.92
C GLY A 227 4.46 8.85 -6.14
N THR A 228 3.21 8.44 -6.18
CA THR A 228 2.70 7.18 -5.61
C THR A 228 2.83 5.97 -6.55
N SER A 229 3.65 6.06 -7.61
CA SER A 229 3.95 5.03 -8.62
C SER A 229 2.80 4.64 -9.58
N GLN A 230 1.74 5.41 -9.65
CA GLN A 230 0.56 5.07 -10.46
C GLN A 230 0.82 5.01 -11.96
N MET A 231 1.71 5.88 -12.49
CA MET A 231 2.11 5.83 -13.88
C MET A 231 2.77 4.48 -14.22
N LEU A 232 3.64 3.98 -13.33
CA LEU A 232 4.32 2.70 -13.49
C LEU A 232 3.33 1.54 -13.50
N THR A 233 2.40 1.53 -12.54
CA THR A 233 1.35 0.51 -12.44
C THR A 233 0.43 0.51 -13.66
N CYS A 234 -0.04 1.69 -14.11
CA CYS A 234 -0.90 1.79 -15.28
C CYS A 234 -0.19 1.39 -16.58
N MET A 235 1.10 1.72 -16.71
CA MET A 235 1.89 1.31 -17.87
C MET A 235 2.06 -0.22 -17.90
N GLU A 236 2.35 -0.84 -16.77
CA GLU A 236 2.43 -2.30 -16.67
C GLU A 236 1.11 -2.97 -17.03
N GLU A 237 -0.02 -2.44 -16.55
CA GLU A 237 -1.36 -2.91 -16.93
C GLU A 237 -1.59 -2.81 -18.44
N ARG A 238 -1.24 -1.67 -19.07
CA ARG A 238 -1.39 -1.48 -20.51
C ARG A 238 -0.55 -2.46 -21.33
N LEU A 239 0.69 -2.68 -20.93
CA LEU A 239 1.58 -3.65 -21.56
C LEU A 239 1.05 -5.09 -21.44
N LYS A 240 0.55 -5.48 -20.27
CA LYS A 240 -0.10 -6.78 -20.06
C LYS A 240 -1.42 -6.94 -20.80
N GLN A 241 -2.13 -5.85 -21.09
CA GLN A 241 -3.31 -5.86 -21.96
C GLN A 241 -2.93 -6.07 -23.43
N LEU A 242 -1.79 -5.54 -23.90
CA LEU A 242 -1.27 -5.75 -25.24
C LEU A 242 -0.74 -7.17 -25.46
N ASP A 243 -0.05 -7.72 -24.46
CA ASP A 243 0.40 -9.11 -24.43
C ASP A 243 0.36 -9.63 -22.99
N SER A 244 -0.47 -10.64 -22.73
CA SER A 244 -0.62 -11.22 -21.38
C SER A 244 0.65 -11.88 -20.84
N ARG A 245 1.65 -12.13 -21.70
CA ARG A 245 2.98 -12.67 -21.35
C ARG A 245 4.01 -11.55 -21.10
N ALA A 246 3.60 -10.28 -21.18
CA ALA A 246 4.50 -9.16 -20.98
C ALA A 246 5.19 -9.23 -19.62
N THR A 247 6.51 -9.11 -19.65
CA THR A 247 7.37 -8.96 -18.46
C THR A 247 7.83 -7.52 -18.39
N VAL A 248 7.42 -6.82 -17.37
CA VAL A 248 7.70 -5.40 -17.18
C VAL A 248 8.50 -5.21 -15.90
N GLN A 249 9.66 -4.56 -16.01
CA GLN A 249 10.42 -4.10 -14.86
C GLN A 249 10.16 -2.61 -14.65
N THR A 250 9.68 -2.24 -13.49
CA THR A 250 9.39 -0.85 -13.13
C THR A 250 10.50 -0.28 -12.25
N PHE A 251 10.90 0.94 -12.55
CA PHE A 251 11.85 1.73 -11.78
C PHE A 251 11.27 3.11 -11.53
N GLY A 252 11.46 3.63 -10.32
CA GLY A 252 10.91 4.93 -9.96
C GLY A 252 11.85 5.72 -9.06
N GLN A 253 11.66 7.05 -9.05
CA GLN A 253 12.36 7.96 -8.16
C GLN A 253 11.37 8.96 -7.57
N GLU A 254 11.52 9.24 -6.26
CA GLU A 254 10.66 10.18 -5.54
C GLU A 254 11.46 10.88 -4.42
N ILE A 255 11.30 12.20 -4.32
CA ILE A 255 11.98 13.02 -3.32
C ILE A 255 11.17 13.14 -2.01
N ASN A 256 9.85 13.03 -2.07
CA ASN A 256 9.02 13.11 -0.89
C ASN A 256 9.03 11.77 -0.14
N PRO A 257 9.50 11.72 1.12
CA PRO A 257 9.65 10.47 1.85
C PRO A 257 8.31 9.77 2.14
N PHE A 258 7.23 10.55 2.33
CA PHE A 258 5.90 10.02 2.60
C PHE A 258 5.30 9.37 1.34
N THR A 259 5.36 10.07 0.21
CA THR A 259 4.89 9.59 -1.10
C THR A 259 5.70 8.37 -1.55
N MET A 260 7.02 8.41 -1.33
CA MET A 260 7.92 7.27 -1.54
C MET A 260 7.51 6.04 -0.72
N GLY A 261 7.10 6.24 0.55
CA GLY A 261 6.60 5.16 1.40
C GLY A 261 5.38 4.46 0.80
N ILE A 262 4.43 5.22 0.25
CA ILE A 262 3.25 4.69 -0.44
C ILE A 262 3.66 3.91 -1.69
N ALA A 263 4.53 4.48 -2.54
CA ALA A 263 4.99 3.86 -3.77
C ALA A 263 5.69 2.51 -3.52
N VAL A 264 6.58 2.45 -2.51
CA VAL A 264 7.27 1.21 -2.13
C VAL A 264 6.29 0.16 -1.61
N ALA A 265 5.33 0.57 -0.77
CA ALA A 265 4.30 -0.33 -0.26
C ALA A 265 3.47 -0.93 -1.41
N ASP A 266 3.04 -0.10 -2.35
CA ASP A 266 2.28 -0.53 -3.53
C ASP A 266 3.11 -1.50 -4.38
N THR A 267 4.38 -1.19 -4.67
CA THR A 267 5.31 -2.05 -5.40
C THR A 267 5.44 -3.43 -4.75
N MET A 268 5.62 -3.49 -3.42
CA MET A 268 5.75 -4.76 -2.68
C MET A 268 4.47 -5.60 -2.71
N ILE A 269 3.31 -4.96 -2.65
CA ILE A 269 2.01 -5.63 -2.71
C ILE A 269 1.76 -6.21 -4.11
N HIS A 270 2.24 -5.53 -5.15
CA HIS A 270 2.20 -6.01 -6.54
C HIS A 270 3.22 -7.12 -6.85
N GLY A 271 4.12 -7.42 -5.91
CA GLY A 271 5.19 -8.40 -6.10
C GLY A 271 6.40 -7.85 -6.90
N GLY A 272 6.44 -6.54 -7.10
CA GLY A 272 7.60 -5.85 -7.67
C GLY A 272 8.76 -5.76 -6.68
N ASP A 273 9.93 -5.37 -7.19
CA ASP A 273 11.13 -5.20 -6.39
C ASP A 273 11.17 -3.78 -5.77
N PRO A 274 11.08 -3.64 -4.45
CA PRO A 274 11.14 -2.35 -3.78
C PRO A 274 12.49 -1.64 -3.96
N ASP A 275 13.58 -2.35 -4.24
CA ASP A 275 14.92 -1.78 -4.46
C ASP A 275 15.01 -1.00 -5.78
N ASN A 276 14.06 -1.22 -6.69
CA ASN A 276 13.91 -0.45 -7.92
C ASN A 276 13.33 0.95 -7.68
N MET A 277 12.83 1.23 -6.48
CA MET A 277 12.27 2.53 -6.11
C MET A 277 13.32 3.32 -5.31
N GLN A 278 13.83 4.40 -5.89
CA GLN A 278 14.91 5.20 -5.32
C GLN A 278 14.39 6.47 -4.67
N PHE A 279 14.89 6.74 -3.47
CA PHE A 279 14.61 7.97 -2.75
C PHE A 279 15.68 9.01 -3.08
N GLY A 280 15.25 10.18 -3.58
CA GLY A 280 16.16 11.29 -3.90
C GLY A 280 15.70 12.09 -5.11
N ASP A 281 16.55 13.05 -5.50
CA ASP A 281 16.37 13.94 -6.65
C ASP A 281 17.37 13.55 -7.77
#